data_65c598bda10632cd964d70e1044edb93
#
_entry.id   65c598bda10632cd964d70e1044edb93
#
_cell.length_a   1.000
_cell.length_b   1.000
_cell.length_c   1.000
_cell.angle_alpha   90.00
_cell.angle_beta   90.00
_cell.angle_gamma   90.00
#
_symmetry.space_group_name_H-M   'P 1'
#
loop_
_entity.id
_entity.type
_entity.pdbx_description
1 polymer ?
#
loop_
_entity_poly.entity_id
_entity_poly.type
_entity_poly.pdbx_seq_one_letter_code
_entity_poly.pdbx_strand_id
1 'polypeptide(L)'
;KQCMAGCGYQMGYSGGVPHSKEDRLTPSLEIAANVLMTASIILAGRNNIHSWWIGIVGCVLFAVLFFQVNLYADVMLQLFFIVTCVIGWLQWRRGAGGKPLPITRTGWRSLAWVVPAGIASVVIYGMLLHRFTNAYAPFIDSAVLVFSIIAQFLLMSRRIETWAFWLLVNTVAVPLYYSRGLHLTAVLYAAYWVNALISWYWWGVQARRAAQVPAAPSAAVVDA
;
A
#
# COMPACT_ATOMS: atom_id res chain seq x y z
N LYS A 1 -5.09 -19.85 -6.92
CA LYS A 1 -6.07 -19.16 -7.62
C LYS A 1 -6.62 -18.00 -6.82
N GLN A 2 -5.93 -17.50 -5.84
CA GLN A 2 -6.28 -16.30 -5.09
C GLN A 2 -5.03 -15.43 -5.01
N CYS A 3 -5.02 -14.36 -5.76
CA CYS A 3 -4.08 -13.28 -5.60
C CYS A 3 -4.61 -12.33 -4.55
N MET A 4 -4.21 -12.52 -3.29
CA MET A 4 -4.37 -11.52 -2.24
C MET A 4 -3.11 -10.71 -2.13
N ALA A 5 -2.88 -9.85 -3.05
CA ALA A 5 -2.04 -8.65 -2.91
C ALA A 5 -2.22 -7.88 -4.21
N GLY A 6 -2.92 -6.78 -4.17
CA GLY A 6 -3.23 -5.99 -5.34
C GLY A 6 -2.01 -5.36 -5.96
N CYS A 7 -1.25 -6.12 -6.71
CA CYS A 7 -0.29 -5.69 -7.71
C CYS A 7 0.43 -6.94 -8.24
N GLY A 8 0.06 -7.42 -9.42
CA GLY A 8 0.88 -8.34 -10.16
C GLY A 8 0.27 -9.68 -10.52
N TYR A 9 -1.00 -9.69 -10.88
CA TYR A 9 -1.55 -10.84 -11.61
C TYR A 9 -1.08 -10.77 -13.07
N GLN A 10 -0.02 -11.50 -13.38
CA GLN A 10 0.34 -11.77 -14.76
C GLN A 10 -0.51 -12.92 -15.26
N MET A 11 -1.53 -12.61 -16.08
CA MET A 11 -2.20 -13.64 -16.86
C MET A 11 -1.14 -14.33 -17.73
N GLY A 12 -0.99 -15.64 -17.55
CA GLY A 12 -0.14 -16.48 -18.42
C GLY A 12 -0.65 -16.37 -19.86
N TYR A 13 0.05 -15.60 -20.65
CA TYR A 13 -0.20 -15.47 -22.07
C TYR A 13 0.18 -16.79 -22.76
N SER A 14 -0.79 -17.62 -23.07
CA SER A 14 -0.61 -18.65 -24.09
C SER A 14 -0.59 -17.91 -25.44
N GLY A 15 0.50 -18.04 -26.20
CA GLY A 15 0.83 -17.26 -27.38
C GLY A 15 -0.11 -17.47 -28.58
N GLY A 16 -1.42 -17.19 -28.41
CA GLY A 16 -2.40 -17.06 -29.48
C GLY A 16 -2.52 -15.61 -29.90
N VAL A 17 -2.58 -15.33 -31.19
CA VAL A 17 -2.89 -14.00 -31.73
C VAL A 17 -4.23 -13.53 -31.17
N PRO A 18 -4.33 -12.35 -30.57
CA PRO A 18 -5.59 -11.86 -30.00
C PRO A 18 -6.65 -11.70 -31.07
N HIS A 19 -7.72 -12.48 -30.99
CA HIS A 19 -8.80 -12.50 -31.99
C HIS A 19 -9.90 -11.47 -31.71
N SER A 20 -9.93 -10.83 -30.54
CA SER A 20 -10.93 -9.82 -30.19
C SER A 20 -10.30 -8.51 -29.70
N LYS A 21 -11.11 -7.43 -29.77
CA LYS A 21 -10.73 -6.12 -29.22
C LYS A 21 -10.58 -6.16 -27.70
N GLU A 22 -11.30 -7.05 -27.03
CA GLU A 22 -11.22 -7.31 -25.59
C GLU A 22 -9.90 -7.95 -25.18
N ASP A 23 -9.37 -8.91 -25.96
CA ASP A 23 -8.08 -9.56 -25.69
C ASP A 23 -6.88 -8.61 -25.74
N ARG A 24 -7.03 -7.46 -26.39
CA ARG A 24 -6.00 -6.41 -26.46
C ARG A 24 -6.15 -5.33 -25.39
N LEU A 25 -7.34 -5.16 -24.82
CA LEU A 25 -7.58 -4.14 -23.79
C LEU A 25 -7.06 -4.57 -22.41
N THR A 26 -7.10 -5.87 -22.09
CA THR A 26 -6.65 -6.38 -20.80
C THR A 26 -5.17 -6.14 -20.52
N PRO A 27 -4.21 -6.40 -21.44
CA PRO A 27 -2.78 -6.10 -21.19
C PRO A 27 -2.50 -4.60 -21.04
N SER A 28 -3.14 -3.75 -21.85
CA SER A 28 -2.93 -2.30 -21.77
C SER A 28 -3.51 -1.73 -20.46
N LEU A 29 -4.66 -2.24 -20.01
CA LEU A 29 -5.27 -1.86 -18.75
C LEU A 29 -4.40 -2.28 -17.56
N GLU A 30 -3.83 -3.50 -17.61
CA GLU A 30 -2.92 -4.01 -16.59
C GLU A 30 -1.64 -3.16 -16.50
N ILE A 31 -1.02 -2.83 -17.63
CA ILE A 31 0.16 -1.97 -17.68
C ILE A 31 -0.18 -0.58 -17.11
N ALA A 32 -1.28 0.03 -17.52
CA ALA A 32 -1.70 1.34 -17.01
C ALA A 32 -1.94 1.32 -15.50
N ALA A 33 -2.63 0.29 -14.98
CA ALA A 33 -2.86 0.11 -13.56
C ALA A 33 -1.54 -0.01 -12.77
N ASN A 34 -0.61 -0.84 -13.24
CA ASN A 34 0.71 -1.02 -12.61
C ASN A 34 1.55 0.26 -12.63
N VAL A 35 1.56 1.01 -13.74
CA VAL A 35 2.28 2.29 -13.85
C VAL A 35 1.72 3.32 -12.87
N LEU A 36 0.40 3.45 -12.77
CA LEU A 36 -0.25 4.38 -11.85
C LEU A 36 0.00 4.00 -10.39
N MET A 37 -0.09 2.71 -10.05
CA MET A 37 0.23 2.25 -8.70
C MET A 37 1.69 2.50 -8.34
N THR A 38 2.62 2.21 -9.25
CA THR A 38 4.05 2.51 -9.04
C THR A 38 4.29 4.00 -8.83
N ALA A 39 3.68 4.86 -9.66
CA ALA A 39 3.75 6.32 -9.49
C ALA A 39 3.18 6.77 -8.14
N SER A 40 2.03 6.22 -7.74
CA SER A 40 1.41 6.48 -6.43
C SER A 40 2.36 6.14 -5.27
N ILE A 41 2.98 4.94 -5.29
CA ILE A 41 3.90 4.47 -4.26
C ILE A 41 5.15 5.37 -4.17
N ILE A 42 5.73 5.75 -5.31
CA ILE A 42 6.88 6.66 -5.35
C ILE A 42 6.51 8.04 -4.79
N LEU A 43 5.36 8.58 -5.17
CA LEU A 43 4.88 9.87 -4.68
C LEU A 43 4.57 9.84 -3.17
N ALA A 44 4.02 8.73 -2.65
CA ALA A 44 3.82 8.54 -1.22
C ALA A 44 5.15 8.59 -0.46
N GLY A 45 6.18 7.93 -0.99
CA GLY A 45 7.54 7.99 -0.45
C GLY A 45 8.13 9.39 -0.40
N ARG A 46 7.80 10.22 -1.38
CA ARG A 46 8.18 11.64 -1.43
C ARG A 46 7.27 12.55 -0.62
N ASN A 47 6.35 11.99 0.17
CA ASN A 47 5.37 12.73 0.98
C ASN A 47 4.48 13.68 0.13
N ASN A 48 4.16 13.28 -1.09
CA ASN A 48 3.38 14.07 -2.04
C ASN A 48 1.91 13.65 -1.99
N ILE A 49 1.01 14.63 -1.80
CA ILE A 49 -0.43 14.41 -1.70
C ILE A 49 -1.05 13.79 -2.96
N HIS A 50 -0.42 13.99 -4.11
CA HIS A 50 -0.89 13.42 -5.38
C HIS A 50 -0.83 11.89 -5.43
N SER A 51 -0.08 11.25 -4.52
CA SER A 51 -0.07 9.80 -4.36
C SER A 51 -1.48 9.23 -4.18
N TRP A 52 -2.33 9.91 -3.43
CA TRP A 52 -3.66 9.44 -3.08
C TRP A 52 -4.60 9.31 -4.28
N TRP A 53 -4.75 10.40 -5.06
CA TRP A 53 -5.67 10.38 -6.19
C TRP A 53 -5.16 9.50 -7.35
N ILE A 54 -3.83 9.45 -7.57
CA ILE A 54 -3.22 8.55 -8.54
C ILE A 54 -3.45 7.09 -8.09
N GLY A 55 -3.32 6.81 -6.79
CA GLY A 55 -3.64 5.51 -6.22
C GLY A 55 -5.12 5.14 -6.40
N ILE A 56 -6.05 6.08 -6.23
CA ILE A 56 -7.48 5.83 -6.50
C ILE A 56 -7.69 5.40 -7.95
N VAL A 57 -7.12 6.12 -8.92
CA VAL A 57 -7.25 5.76 -10.34
C VAL A 57 -6.64 4.38 -10.60
N GLY A 58 -5.46 4.08 -10.05
CA GLY A 58 -4.85 2.75 -10.16
C GLY A 58 -5.74 1.64 -9.59
N CYS A 59 -6.30 1.84 -8.40
CA CYS A 59 -7.23 0.87 -7.78
C CYS A 59 -8.51 0.68 -8.60
N VAL A 60 -9.06 1.73 -9.22
CA VAL A 60 -10.22 1.61 -10.11
C VAL A 60 -9.89 0.76 -11.33
N LEU A 61 -8.74 0.98 -11.96
CA LEU A 61 -8.31 0.16 -13.11
C LEU A 61 -8.13 -1.31 -12.71
N PHE A 62 -7.51 -1.59 -11.56
CA PHE A 62 -7.38 -2.95 -11.04
C PHE A 62 -8.75 -3.56 -10.68
N ALA A 63 -9.68 -2.79 -10.11
CA ALA A 63 -11.02 -3.28 -9.82
C ALA A 63 -11.75 -3.71 -11.10
N VAL A 64 -11.64 -2.92 -12.16
CA VAL A 64 -12.21 -3.27 -13.48
C VAL A 64 -11.55 -4.55 -14.03
N LEU A 65 -10.22 -4.63 -13.98
CA LEU A 65 -9.48 -5.80 -14.44
C LEU A 65 -9.91 -7.08 -13.68
N PHE A 66 -9.95 -7.02 -12.36
CA PHE A 66 -10.34 -8.15 -11.51
C PHE A 66 -11.80 -8.56 -11.70
N PHE A 67 -12.67 -7.59 -11.94
CA PHE A 67 -14.08 -7.86 -12.25
C PHE A 67 -14.22 -8.64 -13.57
N GLN A 68 -13.49 -8.27 -14.62
CA GLN A 68 -13.51 -8.95 -15.92
C GLN A 68 -13.06 -10.42 -15.82
N VAL A 69 -12.20 -10.74 -14.87
CA VAL A 69 -11.69 -12.12 -14.65
C VAL A 69 -12.37 -12.83 -13.47
N ASN A 70 -13.50 -12.30 -12.99
CA ASN A 70 -14.32 -12.86 -11.91
C ASN A 70 -13.58 -13.02 -10.56
N LEU A 71 -12.60 -12.19 -10.28
CA LEU A 71 -11.86 -12.13 -9.01
C LEU A 71 -12.54 -11.15 -8.04
N TYR A 72 -13.75 -11.47 -7.61
CA TYR A 72 -14.58 -10.58 -6.79
C TYR A 72 -13.97 -10.23 -5.44
N ALA A 73 -13.20 -11.13 -4.82
CA ALA A 73 -12.50 -10.84 -3.57
C ALA A 73 -11.44 -9.73 -3.76
N ASP A 74 -10.72 -9.75 -4.89
CA ASP A 74 -9.76 -8.71 -5.23
C ASP A 74 -10.44 -7.39 -5.57
N VAL A 75 -11.62 -7.42 -6.21
CA VAL A 75 -12.45 -6.22 -6.40
C VAL A 75 -12.81 -5.57 -5.06
N MET A 76 -13.25 -6.37 -4.09
CA MET A 76 -13.58 -5.86 -2.75
C MET A 76 -12.35 -5.25 -2.05
N LEU A 77 -11.18 -5.85 -2.24
CA LEU A 77 -9.92 -5.29 -1.72
C LEU A 77 -9.58 -3.95 -2.38
N GLN A 78 -9.78 -3.81 -3.70
CA GLN A 78 -9.59 -2.52 -4.38
C GLN A 78 -10.57 -1.46 -3.87
N LEU A 79 -11.83 -1.81 -3.61
CA LEU A 79 -12.79 -0.89 -3.00
C LEU A 79 -12.33 -0.43 -1.60
N PHE A 80 -11.80 -1.33 -0.78
CA PHE A 80 -11.19 -0.97 0.50
C PHE A 80 -10.04 0.04 0.31
N PHE A 81 -9.13 -0.19 -0.65
CA PHE A 81 -8.03 0.74 -0.92
C PHE A 81 -8.53 2.07 -1.48
N ILE A 82 -9.56 2.11 -2.33
CA ILE A 82 -10.16 3.35 -2.80
C ILE A 82 -10.68 4.17 -1.61
N VAL A 83 -11.45 3.55 -0.71
CA VAL A 83 -12.00 4.22 0.48
C VAL A 83 -10.87 4.76 1.36
N THR A 84 -9.86 3.96 1.66
CA THR A 84 -8.72 4.40 2.49
C THR A 84 -7.88 5.48 1.80
N CYS A 85 -7.73 5.46 0.48
CA CYS A 85 -7.08 6.52 -0.29
C CYS A 85 -7.86 7.83 -0.24
N VAL A 86 -9.19 7.79 -0.36
CA VAL A 86 -10.04 8.98 -0.22
C VAL A 86 -9.88 9.59 1.19
N ILE A 87 -9.96 8.76 2.23
CA ILE A 87 -9.80 9.22 3.62
C ILE A 87 -8.38 9.79 3.82
N GLY A 88 -7.35 9.12 3.36
CA GLY A 88 -5.96 9.58 3.44
C GLY A 88 -5.75 10.91 2.71
N TRP A 89 -6.31 11.05 1.51
CA TRP A 89 -6.28 12.31 0.77
C TRP A 89 -6.94 13.45 1.54
N LEU A 90 -8.14 13.22 2.09
CA LEU A 90 -8.85 14.22 2.89
C LEU A 90 -8.06 14.59 4.16
N GLN A 91 -7.47 13.62 4.86
CA GLN A 91 -6.65 13.86 6.05
C GLN A 91 -5.40 14.69 5.71
N TRP A 92 -4.69 14.33 4.63
CA TRP A 92 -3.50 15.06 4.21
C TRP A 92 -3.82 16.47 3.71
N ARG A 93 -4.97 16.64 3.06
CA ARG A 93 -5.43 17.94 2.57
C ARG A 93 -5.90 18.87 3.68
N ARG A 94 -6.64 18.35 4.66
CA ARG A 94 -7.12 19.13 5.83
C ARG A 94 -5.96 19.55 6.73
N GLY A 95 -4.92 18.73 6.84
CA GLY A 95 -3.79 18.99 7.72
C GLY A 95 -4.18 19.03 9.20
N ALA A 96 -3.35 19.71 9.98
CA ALA A 96 -3.57 19.95 11.41
C ALA A 96 -3.53 21.47 11.66
N GLY A 97 -4.68 22.06 11.99
CA GLY A 97 -4.76 23.49 12.30
C GLY A 97 -4.31 24.42 11.17
N GLY A 98 -4.69 24.11 9.92
CA GLY A 98 -4.32 24.90 8.73
C GLY A 98 -2.88 24.70 8.21
N LYS A 99 -2.09 23.84 8.87
CA LYS A 99 -0.75 23.43 8.44
C LYS A 99 -0.78 22.01 7.86
N PRO A 100 0.16 21.64 6.98
CA PRO A 100 0.29 20.26 6.51
C PRO A 100 0.38 19.29 7.69
N LEU A 101 -0.29 18.12 7.59
CA LEU A 101 -0.22 17.10 8.61
C LEU A 101 1.25 16.74 8.89
N PRO A 102 1.76 16.82 10.12
CA PRO A 102 3.16 16.55 10.41
C PRO A 102 3.47 15.05 10.28
N ILE A 103 4.69 14.74 9.83
CA ILE A 103 5.22 13.39 9.91
C ILE A 103 5.58 13.12 11.36
N THR A 104 4.99 12.08 11.94
CA THR A 104 5.16 11.75 13.35
C THR A 104 5.60 10.30 13.53
N ARG A 105 6.05 9.95 14.73
CA ARG A 105 6.33 8.57 15.13
C ARG A 105 5.18 7.98 15.90
N THR A 106 4.92 6.71 15.68
CA THR A 106 3.98 5.94 16.48
C THR A 106 4.62 5.66 17.83
N GLY A 107 3.92 5.98 18.92
CA GLY A 107 4.41 5.67 20.26
C GLY A 107 4.59 4.15 20.44
N TRP A 108 5.63 3.74 21.18
CA TRP A 108 5.92 2.33 21.43
C TRP A 108 4.73 1.56 22.04
N ARG A 109 3.92 2.23 22.85
CA ARG A 109 2.69 1.64 23.43
C ARG A 109 1.69 1.23 22.35
N SER A 110 1.49 2.06 21.34
CA SER A 110 0.60 1.73 20.21
C SER A 110 1.15 0.56 19.40
N LEU A 111 2.47 0.52 19.13
CA LEU A 111 3.10 -0.61 18.43
C LEU A 111 3.02 -1.89 19.25
N ALA A 112 3.14 -1.80 20.58
CA ALA A 112 2.99 -2.94 21.49
C ALA A 112 1.60 -3.61 21.43
N TRP A 113 0.58 -2.91 20.97
CA TRP A 113 -0.76 -3.46 20.71
C TRP A 113 -0.97 -3.83 19.25
N VAL A 114 -0.54 -2.98 18.33
CA VAL A 114 -0.75 -3.17 16.88
C VAL A 114 -0.02 -4.40 16.37
N VAL A 115 1.21 -4.66 16.82
CA VAL A 115 2.00 -5.80 16.34
C VAL A 115 1.41 -7.14 16.79
N PRO A 116 1.11 -7.38 18.09
CA PRO A 116 0.46 -8.64 18.51
C PRO A 116 -0.92 -8.83 17.90
N ALA A 117 -1.73 -7.75 17.80
CA ALA A 117 -3.03 -7.80 17.14
C ALA A 117 -2.90 -8.17 15.65
N GLY A 118 -1.91 -7.62 14.96
CA GLY A 118 -1.58 -7.98 13.59
C GLY A 118 -1.20 -9.45 13.46
N ILE A 119 -0.30 -9.95 14.33
CA ILE A 119 0.10 -11.37 14.34
C ILE A 119 -1.11 -12.29 14.60
N ALA A 120 -1.94 -11.95 15.59
CA ALA A 120 -3.16 -12.71 15.87
C ALA A 120 -4.11 -12.72 14.66
N SER A 121 -4.28 -11.59 13.98
CA SER A 121 -5.09 -11.48 12.76
C SER A 121 -4.52 -12.33 11.62
N VAL A 122 -3.19 -12.37 11.46
CA VAL A 122 -2.52 -13.25 10.47
C VAL A 122 -2.80 -14.72 10.77
N VAL A 123 -2.69 -15.13 12.04
CA VAL A 123 -2.95 -16.52 12.44
C VAL A 123 -4.42 -16.87 12.21
N ILE A 124 -5.35 -16.05 12.68
CA ILE A 124 -6.79 -16.29 12.53
C ILE A 124 -7.18 -16.37 11.05
N TYR A 125 -6.78 -15.36 10.25
CA TYR A 125 -7.12 -15.30 8.84
C TYR A 125 -6.40 -16.40 8.05
N GLY A 126 -5.14 -16.71 8.39
CA GLY A 126 -4.40 -17.83 7.81
C GLY A 126 -5.04 -19.17 8.06
N MET A 127 -5.57 -19.40 9.28
CA MET A 127 -6.35 -20.60 9.59
C MET A 127 -7.64 -20.69 8.80
N LEU A 128 -8.36 -19.56 8.64
CA LEU A 128 -9.57 -19.51 7.81
C LEU A 128 -9.25 -19.83 6.35
N LEU A 129 -8.20 -19.22 5.78
CA LEU A 129 -7.78 -19.53 4.42
C LEU A 129 -7.37 -21.00 4.27
N HIS A 130 -6.62 -21.54 5.22
CA HIS A 130 -6.21 -22.95 5.20
C HIS A 130 -7.40 -23.90 5.29
N ARG A 131 -8.42 -23.57 6.09
CA ARG A 131 -9.59 -24.42 6.31
C ARG A 131 -10.61 -24.36 5.15
N PHE A 132 -10.80 -23.19 4.56
CA PHE A 132 -11.91 -22.93 3.61
C PHE A 132 -11.45 -22.73 2.17
N THR A 133 -10.13 -22.70 1.91
CA THR A 133 -9.59 -22.48 0.56
C THR A 133 -8.41 -23.40 0.27
N ASN A 134 -8.08 -23.56 -1.01
CA ASN A 134 -6.87 -24.24 -1.48
C ASN A 134 -5.72 -23.27 -1.71
N ALA A 135 -5.55 -22.27 -0.82
CA ALA A 135 -4.49 -21.28 -0.94
C ALA A 135 -3.11 -21.95 -0.86
N TYR A 136 -2.18 -21.53 -1.71
CA TYR A 136 -0.82 -22.10 -1.77
C TYR A 136 -0.02 -21.84 -0.48
N ALA A 137 -0.15 -20.64 0.07
CA ALA A 137 0.60 -20.22 1.26
C ALA A 137 -0.30 -19.36 2.17
N PRO A 138 -1.32 -19.94 2.83
CA PRO A 138 -2.39 -19.18 3.49
C PRO A 138 -1.90 -18.22 4.58
N PHE A 139 -0.90 -18.61 5.37
CA PHE A 139 -0.34 -17.74 6.42
C PHE A 139 0.52 -16.61 5.84
N ILE A 140 1.24 -16.87 4.75
CA ILE A 140 2.06 -15.86 4.08
C ILE A 140 1.15 -14.85 3.38
N ASP A 141 0.12 -15.30 2.67
CA ASP A 141 -0.89 -14.44 2.03
C ASP A 141 -1.61 -13.57 3.08
N SER A 142 -1.93 -14.16 4.23
CA SER A 142 -2.53 -13.44 5.37
C SER A 142 -1.59 -12.39 5.95
N ALA A 143 -0.30 -12.69 6.07
CA ALA A 143 0.69 -11.74 6.57
C ALA A 143 0.83 -10.54 5.63
N VAL A 144 0.93 -10.80 4.32
CA VAL A 144 0.98 -9.73 3.30
C VAL A 144 -0.26 -8.85 3.40
N LEU A 145 -1.46 -9.43 3.49
CA LEU A 145 -2.71 -8.67 3.57
C LEU A 145 -2.77 -7.84 4.85
N VAL A 146 -2.64 -8.46 6.02
CA VAL A 146 -2.83 -7.81 7.32
C VAL A 146 -1.80 -6.69 7.52
N PHE A 147 -0.53 -6.94 7.22
CA PHE A 147 0.50 -5.92 7.38
C PHE A 147 0.39 -4.80 6.34
N SER A 148 -0.14 -5.06 5.13
CA SER A 148 -0.47 -4.01 4.16
C SER A 148 -1.60 -3.10 4.66
N ILE A 149 -2.64 -3.66 5.31
CA ILE A 149 -3.72 -2.89 5.93
C ILE A 149 -3.15 -2.00 7.05
N ILE A 150 -2.31 -2.54 7.93
CA ILE A 150 -1.66 -1.76 9.00
C ILE A 150 -0.79 -0.65 8.40
N ALA A 151 0.04 -0.98 7.41
CA ALA A 151 0.88 -0.01 6.72
C ALA A 151 0.04 1.12 6.11
N GLN A 152 -1.08 0.80 5.46
CA GLN A 152 -1.97 1.78 4.86
C GLN A 152 -2.56 2.75 5.90
N PHE A 153 -3.03 2.28 7.05
CA PHE A 153 -3.53 3.16 8.13
C PHE A 153 -2.43 4.04 8.72
N LEU A 154 -1.22 3.52 8.89
CA LEU A 154 -0.07 4.29 9.33
C LEU A 154 0.32 5.37 8.29
N LEU A 155 0.24 5.05 6.99
CA LEU A 155 0.50 6.00 5.89
C LEU A 155 -0.52 7.14 5.91
N MET A 156 -1.82 6.84 6.06
CA MET A 156 -2.87 7.85 6.17
C MET A 156 -2.58 8.85 7.30
N SER A 157 -2.09 8.35 8.43
CA SER A 157 -1.77 9.15 9.62
C SER A 157 -0.36 9.77 9.58
N ARG A 158 0.37 9.69 8.46
CA ARG A 158 1.77 10.12 8.28
C ARG A 158 2.71 9.60 9.38
N ARG A 159 2.58 8.32 9.73
CA ARG A 159 3.47 7.66 10.69
C ARG A 159 4.68 7.05 9.97
N ILE A 160 5.89 7.33 10.46
CA ILE A 160 7.13 6.84 9.83
C ILE A 160 7.17 5.31 9.78
N GLU A 161 6.60 4.65 10.76
CA GLU A 161 6.56 3.19 10.90
C GLU A 161 5.82 2.49 9.74
N THR A 162 5.04 3.22 8.95
CA THR A 162 4.43 2.69 7.72
C THR A 162 5.47 2.03 6.83
N TRP A 163 6.67 2.61 6.73
CA TRP A 163 7.73 2.10 5.86
C TRP A 163 8.34 0.80 6.38
N ALA A 164 8.38 0.61 7.71
CA ALA A 164 8.79 -0.66 8.31
C ALA A 164 7.83 -1.79 7.95
N PHE A 165 6.53 -1.53 7.99
CA PHE A 165 5.52 -2.51 7.59
C PHE A 165 5.56 -2.77 6.07
N TRP A 166 5.75 -1.75 5.22
CA TRP A 166 5.94 -1.96 3.79
C TRP A 166 7.21 -2.74 3.47
N LEU A 167 8.32 -2.53 4.20
CA LEU A 167 9.53 -3.36 4.07
C LEU A 167 9.24 -4.81 4.42
N LEU A 168 8.53 -5.06 5.53
CA LEU A 168 8.14 -6.42 5.94
C LEU A 168 7.29 -7.08 4.86
N VAL A 169 6.25 -6.40 4.37
CA VAL A 169 5.37 -6.89 3.29
C VAL A 169 6.19 -7.26 2.05
N ASN A 170 7.04 -6.36 1.57
CA ASN A 170 7.83 -6.60 0.37
C ASN A 170 8.88 -7.70 0.56
N THR A 171 9.48 -7.82 1.76
CA THR A 171 10.41 -8.92 2.09
C THR A 171 9.75 -10.28 1.98
N VAL A 172 8.49 -10.38 2.36
CA VAL A 172 7.70 -11.61 2.26
C VAL A 172 7.20 -11.81 0.83
N ALA A 173 6.75 -10.75 0.17
CA ALA A 173 6.14 -10.82 -1.15
C ALA A 173 7.13 -11.19 -2.27
N VAL A 174 8.38 -10.70 -2.21
CA VAL A 174 9.39 -10.99 -3.25
C VAL A 174 9.63 -12.50 -3.42
N PRO A 175 10.04 -13.27 -2.39
CA PRO A 175 10.23 -14.72 -2.54
C PRO A 175 8.92 -15.46 -2.84
N LEU A 176 7.78 -14.99 -2.31
CA LEU A 176 6.48 -15.57 -2.57
C LEU A 176 6.12 -15.51 -4.07
N TYR A 177 6.25 -14.35 -4.69
CA TYR A 177 5.96 -14.19 -6.12
C TYR A 177 6.99 -14.89 -6.99
N TYR A 178 8.26 -14.87 -6.61
CA TYR A 178 9.29 -15.61 -7.30
C TYR A 178 9.01 -17.12 -7.32
N SER A 179 8.64 -17.72 -6.18
CA SER A 179 8.31 -19.14 -6.07
C SER A 179 7.05 -19.55 -6.86
N ARG A 180 6.18 -18.58 -7.15
CA ARG A 180 4.98 -18.77 -7.98
C ARG A 180 5.25 -18.57 -9.48
N GLY A 181 6.50 -18.31 -9.89
CA GLY A 181 6.88 -18.05 -11.28
C GLY A 181 6.52 -16.63 -11.78
N LEU A 182 6.09 -15.75 -10.88
CA LEU A 182 5.72 -14.36 -11.18
C LEU A 182 6.94 -13.44 -11.09
N HIS A 183 7.93 -13.69 -11.94
CA HIS A 183 9.25 -13.03 -11.86
C HIS A 183 9.17 -11.50 -12.02
N LEU A 184 8.33 -11.01 -12.95
CA LEU A 184 8.17 -9.57 -13.16
C LEU A 184 7.58 -8.89 -11.91
N THR A 185 6.58 -9.52 -11.31
CA THR A 185 5.97 -9.05 -10.05
C THR A 185 7.00 -9.05 -8.91
N ALA A 186 7.81 -10.11 -8.79
CA ALA A 186 8.87 -10.16 -7.78
C ALA A 186 9.89 -9.02 -7.95
N VAL A 187 10.28 -8.69 -9.19
CA VAL A 187 11.16 -7.54 -9.49
C VAL A 187 10.50 -6.23 -9.11
N LEU A 188 9.21 -6.06 -9.40
CA LEU A 188 8.45 -4.85 -9.04
C LEU A 188 8.39 -4.66 -7.51
N TYR A 189 8.11 -5.74 -6.76
CA TYR A 189 8.10 -5.68 -5.29
C TYR A 189 9.51 -5.46 -4.70
N ALA A 190 10.57 -5.95 -5.34
CA ALA A 190 11.94 -5.62 -4.97
C ALA A 190 12.23 -4.11 -5.19
N ALA A 191 11.74 -3.51 -6.26
CA ALA A 191 11.83 -2.07 -6.46
C ALA A 191 11.03 -1.29 -5.39
N TYR A 192 9.85 -1.78 -5.00
CA TYR A 192 9.08 -1.18 -3.89
C TYR A 192 9.78 -1.32 -2.53
N TRP A 193 10.50 -2.40 -2.31
CA TRP A 193 11.33 -2.60 -1.13
C TRP A 193 12.43 -1.52 -1.04
N VAL A 194 13.14 -1.27 -2.14
CA VAL A 194 14.14 -0.18 -2.22
C VAL A 194 13.49 1.18 -2.00
N ASN A 195 12.33 1.44 -2.65
CA ASN A 195 11.59 2.68 -2.43
C ASN A 195 11.17 2.86 -0.96
N ALA A 196 10.78 1.79 -0.27
CA ALA A 196 10.40 1.86 1.14
C ALA A 196 11.59 2.23 2.05
N LEU A 197 12.81 1.71 1.78
CA LEU A 197 14.04 2.12 2.48
C LEU A 197 14.34 3.61 2.29
N ILE A 198 14.31 4.07 1.04
CA ILE A 198 14.56 5.48 0.68
C ILE A 198 13.53 6.37 1.37
N SER A 199 12.26 5.98 1.32
CA SER A 199 11.15 6.72 1.91
C SER A 199 11.25 6.80 3.43
N TRP A 200 11.65 5.70 4.09
CA TRP A 200 11.89 5.68 5.53
C TRP A 200 12.97 6.67 5.94
N TYR A 201 14.08 6.65 5.20
CA TYR A 201 15.17 7.62 5.44
C TYR A 201 14.69 9.08 5.27
N TRP A 202 14.03 9.39 4.14
CA TRP A 202 13.54 10.73 3.85
C TRP A 202 12.50 11.23 4.85
N TRP A 203 11.53 10.40 5.21
CA TRP A 203 10.53 10.76 6.23
C TRP A 203 11.18 10.99 7.59
N GLY A 204 12.19 10.19 7.95
CA GLY A 204 12.98 10.39 9.18
C GLY A 204 13.73 11.72 9.18
N VAL A 205 14.31 12.13 8.05
CA VAL A 205 14.96 13.43 7.90
C VAL A 205 13.96 14.58 8.02
N GLN A 206 12.82 14.49 7.33
CA GLN A 206 11.78 15.52 7.39
C GLN A 206 11.21 15.70 8.80
N ALA A 207 10.93 14.60 9.51
CA ALA A 207 10.45 14.66 10.89
C ALA A 207 11.45 15.31 11.84
N ARG A 208 12.75 15.03 11.69
CA ARG A 208 13.79 15.66 12.48
C ARG A 208 13.90 17.16 12.20
N ARG A 209 13.85 17.57 10.94
CA ARG A 209 13.88 19.00 10.56
C ARG A 209 12.66 19.75 11.11
N ALA A 210 11.47 19.16 11.06
CA ALA A 210 10.27 19.75 11.60
C ALA A 210 10.35 19.98 13.13
N ALA A 211 11.00 19.06 13.86
CA ALA A 211 11.20 19.18 15.29
C ALA A 211 12.24 20.24 15.71
N GLN A 212 13.11 20.67 14.78
CA GLN A 212 14.16 21.66 15.03
C GLN A 212 13.73 23.10 14.74
N VAL A 213 12.58 23.32 14.09
CA VAL A 213 12.05 24.67 13.88
C VAL A 213 11.48 25.17 15.20
N PRO A 214 12.05 26.23 15.82
CA PRO A 214 11.51 26.80 17.05
C PRO A 214 10.05 27.22 16.82
N ALA A 215 9.18 26.97 17.80
CA ALA A 215 7.84 27.55 17.79
C ALA A 215 8.01 29.07 17.69
N ALA A 216 7.38 29.68 16.68
CA ALA A 216 7.39 31.15 16.60
C ALA A 216 6.95 31.71 17.94
N PRO A 217 7.65 32.73 18.51
CA PRO A 217 7.26 33.32 19.76
C PRO A 217 5.80 33.73 19.65
N SER A 218 4.97 33.26 20.58
CA SER A 218 3.60 33.74 20.75
C SER A 218 3.68 35.28 20.76
N ALA A 219 3.02 35.94 19.81
CA ALA A 219 2.91 37.38 19.85
C ALA A 219 2.36 37.74 21.22
N ALA A 220 3.24 38.28 22.08
CA ALA A 220 2.80 38.84 23.36
C ALA A 220 1.74 39.88 23.02
N VAL A 221 0.56 39.65 23.54
CA VAL A 221 -0.49 40.66 23.55
C VAL A 221 0.13 41.88 24.21
N VAL A 222 0.44 42.88 23.40
CA VAL A 222 0.82 44.20 23.86
C VAL A 222 -0.51 44.87 24.25
N ASP A 223 -0.94 44.61 25.48
CA ASP A 223 -1.95 45.44 26.14
C ASP A 223 -1.27 46.75 26.51
N ALA A 224 -1.62 47.80 25.79
CA ALA A 224 -1.38 49.19 26.17
C ALA A 224 -2.70 49.93 26.15
#